data_0cc580150dec6c14bbe8b8dcb1ff1832
#
_entry.id   0cc580150dec6c14bbe8b8dcb1ff1832
#
_cell.length_a   1.000
_cell.length_b   1.000
_cell.length_c   1.000
_cell.angle_alpha   90.00
_cell.angle_beta   90.00
_cell.angle_gamma   90.00
#
_symmetry.space_group_name_H-M   'P 1'
#
loop_
_entity.id
_entity.type
_entity.pdbx_description
1 polymer ?
#
loop_
_entity_poly.entity_id
_entity_poly.type
_entity_poly.pdbx_seq_one_letter_code
_entity_poly.pdbx_strand_id
1 'polypeptide(L)'
;MKIEAVSICVNYSDYLEVSLPINKKILDKIVIVTRSDDYKTIKVCKENNVLCIATDEFNNHPSGFNKFKGINKGLEYLDRDGWILFLDCDIVLDPLSRIVFDNLKLDETCLYGCDRVNCVGYDKWLTRKDLVYGNWLLTSGSMELGARICQYYGQQGDNGKFSGWKPLGFFQLAHNSSFSEYPTDTEGYDRADMVFSNQYIREKRVFIPDIIVIHLESYGAQMGDNWKGRVTLPFSYKKSPVKTQIIMYIRRLQNMIMHFFYRIAQKFQ
;
A
#
# COMPACT_ATOMS: atom_id res chain seq x y z
N MET A 1 17.64 -8.44 8.00
CA MET A 1 16.66 -9.53 7.74
C MET A 1 16.36 -9.64 6.23
N LYS A 2 15.96 -10.81 5.72
CA LYS A 2 15.54 -10.94 4.32
C LYS A 2 14.07 -10.52 4.16
N ILE A 3 13.80 -9.61 3.22
CA ILE A 3 12.44 -9.11 2.92
C ILE A 3 12.21 -9.19 1.42
N GLU A 4 11.26 -10.00 1.03
CA GLU A 4 10.80 -10.12 -0.34
C GLU A 4 9.41 -9.49 -0.47
N ALA A 5 9.08 -8.93 -1.63
CA ALA A 5 7.79 -8.26 -1.84
C ALA A 5 7.03 -8.78 -3.06
N VAL A 6 5.71 -8.78 -2.95
CA VAL A 6 4.79 -8.88 -4.07
C VAL A 6 4.02 -7.58 -4.20
N SER A 7 3.96 -7.06 -5.43
CA SER A 7 3.18 -5.87 -5.75
C SER A 7 2.33 -6.10 -6.99
N ILE A 8 1.06 -5.72 -6.89
CA ILE A 8 0.13 -5.81 -8.03
C ILE A 8 0.06 -4.44 -8.71
N CYS A 9 0.30 -4.41 -10.01
CA CYS A 9 0.24 -3.20 -10.81
C CYS A 9 -0.56 -3.45 -12.09
N VAL A 10 -1.78 -2.92 -12.18
CA VAL A 10 -2.61 -3.02 -13.38
C VAL A 10 -3.05 -1.62 -13.79
N ASN A 11 -2.57 -1.14 -14.95
CA ASN A 11 -2.82 0.21 -15.46
C ASN A 11 -2.33 1.35 -14.54
N TYR A 12 -1.30 1.10 -13.70
CA TYR A 12 -0.67 2.05 -12.78
C TYR A 12 0.83 2.24 -13.07
N SER A 13 1.26 2.01 -14.31
CA SER A 13 2.68 2.07 -14.70
C SER A 13 3.37 3.38 -14.35
N ASP A 14 2.66 4.51 -14.41
CA ASP A 14 3.17 5.84 -14.08
C ASP A 14 3.49 6.02 -12.59
N TYR A 15 2.78 5.35 -11.71
CA TYR A 15 3.13 5.28 -10.29
C TYR A 15 4.30 4.33 -10.05
N LEU A 16 4.28 3.18 -10.74
CA LEU A 16 5.33 2.19 -10.64
C LEU A 16 6.68 2.73 -11.15
N GLU A 17 6.71 3.58 -12.19
CA GLU A 17 7.90 4.29 -12.67
C GLU A 17 8.59 5.09 -11.55
N VAL A 18 7.82 5.56 -10.57
CA VAL A 18 8.33 6.34 -9.45
C VAL A 18 8.73 5.44 -8.28
N SER A 19 7.87 4.49 -7.91
CA SER A 19 8.04 3.68 -6.71
C SER A 19 9.09 2.58 -6.87
N LEU A 20 9.09 1.87 -8.01
CA LEU A 20 9.92 0.69 -8.22
C LEU A 20 11.42 0.94 -8.13
N PRO A 21 12.01 2.01 -8.75
CA PRO A 21 13.44 2.27 -8.67
C PRO A 21 13.94 2.53 -7.23
N ILE A 22 13.05 2.95 -6.35
CA ILE A 22 13.35 3.22 -4.94
C ILE A 22 13.18 1.93 -4.13
N ASN A 23 12.02 1.30 -4.23
CA ASN A 23 11.66 0.13 -3.43
C ASN A 23 12.61 -1.06 -3.67
N LYS A 24 13.02 -1.29 -4.92
CA LYS A 24 13.96 -2.38 -5.26
C LYS A 24 15.35 -2.26 -4.63
N LYS A 25 15.73 -1.07 -4.13
CA LYS A 25 17.00 -0.85 -3.42
C LYS A 25 16.91 -1.17 -1.93
N ILE A 26 15.69 -1.26 -1.41
CA ILE A 26 15.39 -1.48 0.00
C ILE A 26 15.09 -2.96 0.26
N LEU A 27 14.45 -3.61 -0.70
CA LEU A 27 13.99 -4.98 -0.63
C LEU A 27 15.02 -5.95 -1.23
N ASP A 28 15.12 -7.15 -0.70
CA ASP A 28 16.02 -8.18 -1.22
C ASP A 28 15.51 -8.75 -2.56
N LYS A 29 14.18 -8.80 -2.73
CA LYS A 29 13.50 -9.18 -3.97
C LYS A 29 12.15 -8.48 -4.06
N ILE A 30 11.75 -8.10 -5.25
CA ILE A 30 10.39 -7.62 -5.53
C ILE A 30 9.88 -8.26 -6.82
N VAL A 31 8.67 -8.77 -6.77
CA VAL A 31 7.94 -9.34 -7.92
C VAL A 31 6.75 -8.44 -8.20
N ILE A 32 6.63 -8.01 -9.44
CA ILE A 32 5.46 -7.25 -9.92
C ILE A 32 4.57 -8.21 -10.68
N VAL A 33 3.28 -8.21 -10.36
CA VAL A 33 2.28 -9.00 -11.09
C VAL A 33 1.34 -8.04 -11.80
N THR A 34 1.10 -8.31 -13.09
CA THR A 34 0.25 -7.48 -13.94
C THR A 34 -0.57 -8.33 -14.90
N ARG A 35 -1.49 -7.71 -15.64
CA ARG A 35 -2.24 -8.37 -16.69
C ARG A 35 -1.39 -8.57 -17.96
N SER A 36 -1.72 -9.59 -18.74
CA SER A 36 -0.99 -9.92 -19.97
C SER A 36 -1.02 -8.78 -21.01
N ASP A 37 -2.03 -7.92 -20.97
CA ASP A 37 -2.21 -6.78 -21.87
C ASP A 37 -1.65 -5.43 -21.33
N ASP A 38 -1.09 -5.40 -20.10
CA ASP A 38 -0.49 -4.19 -19.55
C ASP A 38 0.99 -4.03 -19.92
N TYR A 39 1.23 -3.79 -21.20
CA TYR A 39 2.58 -3.63 -21.76
C TYR A 39 3.37 -2.47 -21.13
N LYS A 40 2.70 -1.45 -20.58
CA LYS A 40 3.37 -0.32 -19.94
C LYS A 40 4.01 -0.76 -18.61
N THR A 41 3.28 -1.49 -17.79
CA THR A 41 3.81 -2.05 -16.54
C THR A 41 4.95 -3.04 -16.82
N ILE A 42 4.78 -3.93 -17.83
CA ILE A 42 5.82 -4.88 -18.25
C ILE A 42 7.11 -4.13 -18.67
N LYS A 43 6.97 -3.03 -19.42
CA LYS A 43 8.09 -2.21 -19.85
C LYS A 43 8.84 -1.59 -18.65
N VAL A 44 8.12 -1.00 -17.70
CA VAL A 44 8.72 -0.42 -16.48
C VAL A 44 9.53 -1.46 -15.70
N CYS A 45 9.00 -2.66 -15.55
CA CYS A 45 9.69 -3.75 -14.86
C CYS A 45 10.97 -4.15 -15.59
N LYS A 46 10.91 -4.29 -16.93
CA LYS A 46 12.07 -4.62 -17.77
C LYS A 46 13.17 -3.56 -17.64
N GLU A 47 12.82 -2.27 -17.72
CA GLU A 47 13.77 -1.15 -17.58
C GLU A 47 14.42 -1.09 -16.20
N ASN A 48 13.74 -1.63 -15.20
CA ASN A 48 14.27 -1.71 -13.84
C ASN A 48 14.96 -3.04 -13.50
N ASN A 49 15.02 -4.00 -14.42
CA ASN A 49 15.53 -5.35 -14.15
C ASN A 49 14.80 -6.05 -13.00
N VAL A 50 13.46 -5.92 -12.97
CA VAL A 50 12.61 -6.53 -11.96
C VAL A 50 11.72 -7.58 -12.61
N LEU A 51 11.55 -8.71 -11.95
CA LEU A 51 10.69 -9.79 -12.42
C LEU A 51 9.23 -9.30 -12.50
N CYS A 52 8.64 -9.46 -13.68
CA CYS A 52 7.25 -9.14 -13.96
C CYS A 52 6.51 -10.39 -14.39
N ILE A 53 5.46 -10.75 -13.68
CA ILE A 53 4.58 -11.87 -13.99
C ILE A 53 3.32 -11.32 -14.65
N ALA A 54 3.19 -11.57 -15.95
CA ALA A 54 2.00 -11.25 -16.71
C ALA A 54 1.02 -12.43 -16.64
N THR A 55 -0.19 -12.19 -16.14
CA THR A 55 -1.21 -13.25 -15.96
C THR A 55 -2.61 -12.70 -16.14
N ASP A 56 -3.53 -13.54 -16.59
CA ASP A 56 -4.95 -13.23 -16.72
C ASP A 56 -5.81 -13.84 -15.59
N GLU A 57 -5.18 -14.43 -14.58
CA GLU A 57 -5.87 -15.02 -13.43
C GLU A 57 -6.71 -14.00 -12.63
N PHE A 58 -6.39 -12.72 -12.76
CA PHE A 58 -7.20 -11.63 -12.20
C PHE A 58 -8.64 -11.61 -12.69
N ASN A 59 -8.91 -12.11 -13.90
CA ASN A 59 -10.21 -12.01 -14.56
C ASN A 59 -11.20 -13.08 -14.09
N ASN A 60 -10.72 -14.09 -13.38
CA ASN A 60 -11.49 -15.25 -12.96
C ASN A 60 -12.20 -15.01 -11.61
N HIS A 61 -12.98 -13.94 -11.50
CA HIS A 61 -13.77 -13.63 -10.32
C HIS A 61 -15.13 -13.02 -10.70
N PRO A 62 -16.23 -13.30 -9.98
CA PRO A 62 -17.55 -12.71 -10.28
C PRO A 62 -17.56 -11.18 -10.30
N SER A 63 -16.70 -10.51 -9.52
CA SER A 63 -16.54 -9.04 -9.56
C SER A 63 -15.69 -8.56 -10.76
N GLY A 64 -15.15 -9.46 -11.59
CA GLY A 64 -14.35 -9.15 -12.77
C GLY A 64 -12.88 -8.83 -12.49
N PHE A 65 -12.43 -8.78 -11.24
CA PHE A 65 -11.03 -8.59 -10.86
C PHE A 65 -10.74 -9.19 -9.48
N ASN A 66 -9.70 -10.01 -9.41
CA ASN A 66 -9.23 -10.60 -8.16
C ASN A 66 -7.74 -10.30 -7.92
N LYS A 67 -7.45 -9.18 -7.24
CA LYS A 67 -6.09 -8.78 -6.86
C LYS A 67 -5.35 -9.89 -6.11
N PHE A 68 -6.04 -10.70 -5.36
CA PHE A 68 -5.47 -11.71 -4.46
C PHE A 68 -4.96 -12.95 -5.18
N LYS A 69 -5.61 -13.35 -6.26
CA LYS A 69 -5.04 -14.38 -7.17
C LYS A 69 -3.73 -13.89 -7.75
N GLY A 70 -3.64 -12.60 -8.11
CA GLY A 70 -2.38 -12.00 -8.54
C GLY A 70 -1.31 -12.02 -7.45
N ILE A 71 -1.68 -11.73 -6.19
CA ILE A 71 -0.75 -11.83 -5.06
C ILE A 71 -0.23 -13.25 -4.92
N ASN A 72 -1.11 -14.25 -4.88
CA ASN A 72 -0.71 -15.66 -4.75
C ASN A 72 0.15 -16.09 -5.94
N LYS A 73 -0.17 -15.63 -7.16
CA LYS A 73 0.69 -15.86 -8.32
C LYS A 73 2.09 -15.28 -8.14
N GLY A 74 2.21 -14.09 -7.57
CA GLY A 74 3.50 -13.48 -7.26
C GLY A 74 4.28 -14.25 -6.19
N LEU A 75 3.61 -14.80 -5.19
CA LEU A 75 4.23 -15.62 -4.13
C LEU A 75 4.96 -16.85 -4.67
N GLU A 76 4.49 -17.44 -5.78
CA GLU A 76 5.14 -18.60 -6.43
C GLU A 76 6.59 -18.31 -6.90
N TYR A 77 6.94 -17.03 -7.07
CA TYR A 77 8.22 -16.56 -7.58
C TYR A 77 9.13 -15.96 -6.52
N LEU A 78 8.72 -15.98 -5.25
CA LEU A 78 9.55 -15.63 -4.12
C LEU A 78 10.24 -16.88 -3.53
N ASP A 79 11.37 -16.67 -2.87
CA ASP A 79 12.09 -17.76 -2.21
C ASP A 79 11.38 -18.20 -0.93
N ARG A 80 10.65 -17.24 -0.30
CA ARG A 80 9.82 -17.45 0.89
C ARG A 80 10.59 -18.02 2.09
N ASP A 81 11.82 -17.57 2.28
CA ASP A 81 12.69 -17.97 3.38
C ASP A 81 12.86 -16.89 4.46
N GLY A 82 11.95 -15.91 4.48
CA GLY A 82 11.99 -14.78 5.41
C GLY A 82 10.66 -14.01 5.46
N TRP A 83 10.77 -12.70 5.45
CA TRP A 83 9.63 -11.78 5.53
C TRP A 83 9.07 -11.48 4.16
N ILE A 84 7.75 -11.51 4.05
CA ILE A 84 7.01 -11.19 2.84
C ILE A 84 6.27 -9.88 3.05
N LEU A 85 6.51 -8.92 2.16
CA LEU A 85 5.85 -7.64 2.13
C LEU A 85 4.83 -7.59 0.98
N PHE A 86 3.56 -7.49 1.32
CA PHE A 86 2.50 -7.13 0.37
C PHE A 86 2.46 -5.61 0.28
N LEU A 87 2.79 -5.07 -0.90
CA LEU A 87 3.00 -3.65 -1.11
C LEU A 87 2.23 -3.16 -2.34
N ASP A 88 1.41 -2.12 -2.20
CA ASP A 88 0.77 -1.51 -3.36
C ASP A 88 1.79 -0.80 -4.26
N CYS A 89 1.56 -0.81 -5.56
CA CYS A 89 2.55 -0.31 -6.55
C CYS A 89 2.73 1.22 -6.53
N ASP A 90 1.82 1.94 -5.92
CA ASP A 90 1.85 3.39 -5.71
C ASP A 90 2.44 3.79 -4.35
N ILE A 91 3.01 2.84 -3.63
CA ILE A 91 3.69 3.06 -2.35
C ILE A 91 5.19 3.20 -2.56
N VAL A 92 5.77 4.25 -1.98
CA VAL A 92 7.22 4.48 -1.92
C VAL A 92 7.69 4.28 -0.49
N LEU A 93 8.64 3.36 -0.30
CA LEU A 93 9.33 3.14 0.96
C LEU A 93 10.34 4.28 1.20
N ASP A 94 10.49 4.71 2.46
CA ASP A 94 11.59 5.59 2.83
C ASP A 94 12.93 4.89 2.57
N PRO A 95 13.91 5.55 1.96
CA PRO A 95 15.25 4.97 1.78
C PRO A 95 15.92 4.46 3.06
N LEU A 96 15.56 5.01 4.22
CA LEU A 96 16.01 4.53 5.53
C LEU A 96 15.27 3.30 6.05
N SER A 97 14.18 2.89 5.40
CA SER A 97 13.40 1.73 5.83
C SER A 97 14.26 0.45 5.92
N ARG A 98 15.29 0.32 5.07
CA ARG A 98 16.22 -0.83 5.16
C ARG A 98 16.93 -0.87 6.51
N ILE A 99 17.44 0.27 6.97
CA ILE A 99 18.11 0.36 8.27
C ILE A 99 17.12 0.05 9.41
N VAL A 100 15.90 0.55 9.29
CA VAL A 100 14.84 0.25 10.27
C VAL A 100 14.57 -1.23 10.30
N PHE A 101 14.29 -1.86 9.16
CA PHE A 101 14.04 -3.30 9.06
C PHE A 101 15.17 -4.14 9.69
N ASP A 102 16.43 -3.81 9.40
CA ASP A 102 17.57 -4.59 9.91
C ASP A 102 17.74 -4.49 11.43
N ASN A 103 17.17 -3.45 12.07
CA ASN A 103 17.23 -3.24 13.51
C ASN A 103 15.95 -3.67 14.25
N LEU A 104 14.85 -3.95 13.54
CA LEU A 104 13.62 -4.41 14.17
C LEU A 104 13.75 -5.85 14.68
N LYS A 105 13.23 -6.07 15.88
CA LYS A 105 13.01 -7.41 16.42
C LYS A 105 11.55 -7.77 16.21
N LEU A 106 11.24 -8.45 15.13
CA LEU A 106 9.90 -8.82 14.76
C LEU A 106 9.56 -10.24 15.27
N ASP A 107 8.32 -10.41 15.74
CA ASP A 107 7.74 -11.73 16.07
C ASP A 107 7.17 -12.34 14.78
N GLU A 108 7.66 -13.49 14.37
CA GLU A 108 7.26 -14.20 13.15
C GLU A 108 5.78 -14.58 13.10
N THR A 109 5.10 -14.56 14.25
CA THR A 109 3.66 -14.87 14.35
C THR A 109 2.76 -13.65 14.17
N CYS A 110 3.35 -12.47 13.96
CA CYS A 110 2.63 -11.20 13.84
C CYS A 110 2.48 -10.73 12.41
N LEU A 111 1.41 -9.98 12.15
CA LEU A 111 1.21 -9.18 10.94
C LEU A 111 1.52 -7.71 11.27
N TYR A 112 2.41 -7.13 10.49
CA TYR A 112 2.86 -5.76 10.68
C TYR A 112 2.34 -4.82 9.60
N GLY A 113 2.11 -3.58 9.98
CA GLY A 113 1.82 -2.49 9.08
C GLY A 113 2.39 -1.18 9.58
N CYS A 114 2.22 -0.11 8.81
CA CYS A 114 2.78 1.20 9.11
C CYS A 114 1.82 2.32 8.73
N ASP A 115 2.16 3.56 9.05
CA ASP A 115 1.46 4.73 8.56
C ASP A 115 1.90 5.11 7.15
N ARG A 116 1.05 5.86 6.48
CA ARG A 116 1.36 6.47 5.19
C ARG A 116 1.08 7.97 5.16
N VAL A 117 1.79 8.66 4.28
CA VAL A 117 1.55 10.06 3.93
C VAL A 117 1.17 10.13 2.46
N ASN A 118 0.07 10.80 2.13
CA ASN A 118 -0.35 10.95 0.75
C ASN A 118 0.44 12.08 0.06
N CYS A 119 1.05 11.75 -1.08
CA CYS A 119 1.67 12.70 -1.98
C CYS A 119 0.76 12.89 -3.21
N VAL A 120 0.06 14.02 -3.28
CA VAL A 120 -0.93 14.26 -4.32
C VAL A 120 -0.34 15.10 -5.45
N GLY A 121 -0.13 14.45 -6.60
CA GLY A 121 0.38 15.06 -7.81
C GLY A 121 1.90 14.95 -7.98
N TYR A 122 2.31 14.84 -9.23
CA TYR A 122 3.73 14.64 -9.59
C TYR A 122 4.59 15.88 -9.32
N ASP A 123 4.03 17.06 -9.40
CA ASP A 123 4.69 18.31 -9.02
C ASP A 123 5.09 18.31 -7.54
N LYS A 124 4.22 17.81 -6.66
CA LYS A 124 4.53 17.62 -5.24
C LYS A 124 5.62 16.58 -5.03
N TRP A 125 5.55 15.48 -5.78
CA TRP A 125 6.60 14.48 -5.76
C TRP A 125 7.97 15.06 -6.17
N LEU A 126 8.02 15.89 -7.20
CA LEU A 126 9.27 16.52 -7.67
C LEU A 126 9.85 17.53 -6.67
N THR A 127 9.00 18.23 -5.92
CA THR A 127 9.42 19.27 -4.95
C THR A 127 9.65 18.73 -3.55
N ARG A 128 9.49 17.42 -3.32
CA ARG A 128 9.62 16.75 -2.02
C ARG A 128 11.03 16.76 -1.39
N LYS A 129 11.88 17.70 -1.73
CA LYS A 129 13.25 17.81 -1.19
C LYS A 129 13.30 17.76 0.35
N ASP A 130 12.20 18.18 0.98
CA ASP A 130 12.02 18.16 2.41
C ASP A 130 11.64 16.77 2.96
N LEU A 131 11.32 15.81 2.07
CA LEU A 131 10.97 14.44 2.41
C LEU A 131 12.17 13.50 2.42
N VAL A 132 13.36 14.03 2.20
CA VAL A 132 14.55 13.22 2.10
C VAL A 132 14.98 12.77 3.50
N TYR A 133 15.01 11.45 3.72
CA TYR A 133 15.78 10.79 4.78
C TYR A 133 15.32 11.06 6.22
N GLY A 134 14.22 10.46 6.62
CA GLY A 134 13.77 10.43 8.03
C GLY A 134 13.00 11.69 8.48
N ASN A 135 12.93 12.73 7.68
CA ASN A 135 12.14 13.94 7.95
C ASN A 135 10.64 13.77 7.64
N TRP A 136 10.22 12.63 7.12
CA TRP A 136 8.80 12.39 6.82
C TRP A 136 7.92 12.48 8.07
N LEU A 137 8.46 12.14 9.23
CA LEU A 137 7.79 12.32 10.52
C LEU A 137 7.54 13.80 10.84
N LEU A 138 8.48 14.66 10.52
CA LEU A 138 8.40 16.09 10.78
C LEU A 138 7.50 16.84 9.79
N THR A 139 7.48 16.37 8.54
CA THR A 139 6.67 16.96 7.46
C THR A 139 5.26 16.38 7.38
N SER A 140 4.97 15.31 8.12
CA SER A 140 3.64 14.68 8.15
C SER A 140 2.51 15.62 8.58
N GLY A 141 2.84 16.76 9.18
CA GLY A 141 1.92 17.86 9.47
C GLY A 141 1.87 18.95 8.41
N SER A 142 2.72 18.91 7.37
CA SER A 142 2.68 19.92 6.32
C SER A 142 1.44 19.72 5.45
N MET A 143 0.70 20.79 5.24
CA MET A 143 -0.50 20.80 4.37
C MET A 143 -0.18 20.39 2.93
N GLU A 144 1.08 20.39 2.54
CA GLU A 144 1.53 20.05 1.19
C GLU A 144 1.50 18.56 0.89
N LEU A 145 1.72 17.69 1.89
CA LEU A 145 1.76 16.25 1.73
C LEU A 145 0.46 15.53 2.10
N GLY A 146 -0.46 16.23 2.69
CA GLY A 146 -1.67 15.62 3.21
C GLY A 146 -1.52 15.14 4.66
N ALA A 147 -2.64 14.76 5.26
CA ALA A 147 -2.65 14.23 6.61
C ALA A 147 -2.03 12.83 6.64
N ARG A 148 -1.27 12.54 7.69
CA ARG A 148 -0.85 11.18 8.02
C ARG A 148 -2.08 10.31 8.17
N ILE A 149 -2.15 9.22 7.42
CA ILE A 149 -3.23 8.26 7.49
C ILE A 149 -2.74 7.06 8.30
N CYS A 150 -3.21 6.97 9.53
CA CYS A 150 -3.07 5.76 10.32
C CYS A 150 -3.79 4.59 9.64
N GLN A 151 -3.16 3.44 9.61
CA GLN A 151 -3.79 2.20 9.16
C GLN A 151 -4.88 1.68 10.10
N TYR A 152 -5.28 2.46 11.02
CA TYR A 152 -6.27 2.05 11.97
C TYR A 152 -7.67 2.24 11.40
N TYR A 153 -8.33 1.13 11.24
CA TYR A 153 -9.76 1.08 11.03
C TYR A 153 -10.43 0.46 12.26
N GLY A 154 -11.09 1.30 13.03
CA GLY A 154 -12.06 0.83 14.00
C GLY A 154 -13.30 0.38 13.27
N GLN A 155 -13.28 -0.77 12.61
CA GLN A 155 -14.52 -1.38 12.16
C GLN A 155 -15.19 -2.08 13.32
N GLN A 156 -16.52 -1.90 13.44
CA GLN A 156 -17.34 -2.77 14.24
C GLN A 156 -17.16 -4.19 13.70
N GLY A 157 -16.70 -5.13 14.52
CA GLY A 157 -16.78 -6.54 14.19
C GLY A 157 -18.24 -6.97 14.04
N ASP A 158 -18.51 -8.17 13.52
CA ASP A 158 -19.85 -8.73 13.29
C ASP A 158 -20.75 -8.73 14.52
N ASN A 159 -20.20 -8.54 15.71
CA ASN A 159 -20.89 -8.45 17.00
C ASN A 159 -21.00 -7.01 17.54
N GLY A 160 -20.75 -5.99 16.73
CA GLY A 160 -20.79 -4.58 17.12
C GLY A 160 -19.63 -4.11 17.97
N LYS A 161 -18.64 -4.95 18.26
CA LYS A 161 -17.45 -4.60 19.03
C LYS A 161 -16.35 -4.05 18.12
N PHE A 162 -15.57 -3.12 18.65
CA PHE A 162 -14.43 -2.53 17.97
C PHE A 162 -13.33 -3.58 17.69
N SER A 163 -12.99 -3.81 16.42
CA SER A 163 -12.10 -4.91 16.03
C SER A 163 -10.60 -4.59 16.17
N GLY A 164 -10.27 -3.41 16.65
CA GLY A 164 -8.89 -3.00 16.85
C GLY A 164 -8.18 -2.58 15.56
N TRP A 165 -6.87 -2.41 15.67
CA TRP A 165 -6.01 -2.01 14.58
C TRP A 165 -5.83 -3.12 13.54
N LYS A 166 -5.77 -2.75 12.24
CA LYS A 166 -5.59 -3.70 11.13
C LYS A 166 -4.60 -3.14 10.11
N PRO A 167 -3.54 -3.86 9.78
CA PRO A 167 -2.73 -3.57 8.60
C PRO A 167 -3.59 -3.58 7.34
N LEU A 168 -3.51 -2.54 6.53
CA LEU A 168 -4.21 -2.43 5.26
C LEU A 168 -3.31 -2.84 4.09
N GLY A 169 -3.91 -3.19 2.97
CA GLY A 169 -3.27 -3.78 1.80
C GLY A 169 -2.17 -2.96 1.14
N PHE A 170 -2.03 -1.67 1.50
CA PHE A 170 -0.94 -0.89 0.96
C PHE A 170 0.44 -1.28 1.54
N PHE A 171 0.47 -1.82 2.77
CA PHE A 171 1.67 -2.34 3.42
C PHE A 171 1.28 -3.39 4.46
N GLN A 172 1.53 -4.63 4.18
CA GLN A 172 1.35 -5.74 5.12
C GLN A 172 2.62 -6.59 5.11
N LEU A 173 3.33 -6.64 6.25
CA LEU A 173 4.56 -7.41 6.40
C LEU A 173 4.29 -8.61 7.33
N ALA A 174 4.50 -9.82 6.83
CA ALA A 174 4.32 -11.06 7.55
C ALA A 174 5.51 -12.00 7.33
N HIS A 175 5.85 -12.82 8.32
CA HIS A 175 6.81 -13.89 8.11
C HIS A 175 6.18 -15.04 7.33
N ASN A 176 6.92 -15.64 6.42
CA ASN A 176 6.41 -16.72 5.57
C ASN A 176 5.82 -17.91 6.34
N SER A 177 6.32 -18.19 7.54
CA SER A 177 5.79 -19.27 8.40
C SER A 177 4.39 -18.96 8.99
N SER A 178 3.94 -17.71 8.97
CA SER A 178 2.68 -17.29 9.61
C SER A 178 1.46 -17.36 8.70
N PHE A 179 1.64 -17.64 7.40
CA PHE A 179 0.55 -17.80 6.42
C PHE A 179 0.95 -18.75 5.30
N SER A 180 -0.02 -19.36 4.64
CA SER A 180 0.21 -20.20 3.45
C SER A 180 0.01 -19.43 2.15
N GLU A 181 -1.13 -18.74 2.05
CA GLU A 181 -1.56 -17.96 0.88
C GLU A 181 -2.39 -16.75 1.29
N TYR A 182 -2.57 -15.85 0.37
CA TYR A 182 -3.47 -14.71 0.55
C TYR A 182 -4.91 -15.14 0.25
N PRO A 183 -5.93 -14.70 1.04
CA PRO A 183 -7.32 -15.13 0.85
C PRO A 183 -7.87 -14.75 -0.54
N THR A 184 -8.47 -15.69 -1.25
CA THR A 184 -9.04 -15.49 -2.59
C THR A 184 -10.56 -15.55 -2.64
N ASP A 185 -11.19 -16.12 -1.62
CA ASP A 185 -12.65 -16.39 -1.58
C ASP A 185 -13.43 -15.23 -0.94
N THR A 186 -13.06 -14.00 -1.27
CA THR A 186 -13.74 -12.83 -0.73
C THR A 186 -14.73 -12.26 -1.74
N GLU A 187 -15.93 -11.93 -1.28
CA GLU A 187 -16.85 -11.13 -2.07
C GLU A 187 -16.31 -9.70 -2.21
N GLY A 188 -15.68 -9.42 -3.37
CA GLY A 188 -15.20 -8.10 -3.73
C GLY A 188 -13.69 -7.88 -3.48
N TYR A 189 -13.12 -7.09 -4.36
CA TYR A 189 -11.69 -6.77 -4.43
C TYR A 189 -11.20 -5.82 -3.33
N ASP A 190 -12.12 -5.24 -2.57
CA ASP A 190 -11.85 -4.15 -1.62
C ASP A 190 -11.67 -4.62 -0.17
N ARG A 191 -11.78 -5.92 0.11
CA ARG A 191 -11.82 -6.45 1.48
C ARG A 191 -10.80 -7.53 1.82
N ALA A 192 -10.07 -8.10 0.87
CA ALA A 192 -9.25 -9.25 1.20
C ALA A 192 -7.99 -8.89 1.98
N ASP A 193 -7.49 -7.66 1.92
CA ASP A 193 -6.50 -7.15 2.86
C ASP A 193 -7.03 -7.16 4.31
N MET A 194 -8.31 -6.85 4.47
CA MET A 194 -8.99 -6.94 5.77
C MET A 194 -9.20 -8.39 6.20
N VAL A 195 -9.56 -9.29 5.26
CA VAL A 195 -9.70 -10.73 5.53
C VAL A 195 -8.35 -11.33 5.90
N PHE A 196 -7.29 -10.97 5.18
CA PHE A 196 -5.93 -11.39 5.54
C PHE A 196 -5.53 -10.89 6.94
N SER A 197 -5.79 -9.62 7.24
CA SER A 197 -5.54 -9.08 8.58
C SER A 197 -6.34 -9.80 9.66
N ASN A 198 -7.56 -10.25 9.37
CA ASN A 198 -8.42 -10.96 10.32
C ASN A 198 -7.96 -12.41 10.61
N GLN A 199 -7.08 -12.99 9.80
CA GLN A 199 -6.45 -14.28 10.11
C GLN A 199 -5.54 -14.19 11.34
N TYR A 200 -5.07 -12.99 11.67
CA TYR A 200 -4.27 -12.73 12.86
C TYR A 200 -5.19 -12.21 13.99
N ILE A 201 -5.04 -12.73 15.18
CA ILE A 201 -5.74 -12.20 16.36
C ILE A 201 -5.29 -10.76 16.62
N ARG A 202 -6.08 -10.00 17.36
CA ARG A 202 -5.85 -8.56 17.59
C ARG A 202 -4.44 -8.25 18.09
N GLU A 203 -3.95 -9.03 19.04
CA GLU A 203 -2.67 -8.87 19.72
C GLU A 203 -1.47 -9.15 18.80
N LYS A 204 -1.71 -9.84 17.68
CA LYS A 204 -0.71 -10.17 16.65
C LYS A 204 -0.73 -9.22 15.46
N ARG A 205 -1.54 -8.17 15.50
CA ARG A 205 -1.54 -7.09 14.50
C ARG A 205 -0.77 -5.92 15.06
N VAL A 206 0.44 -5.70 14.58
CA VAL A 206 1.41 -4.80 15.17
C VAL A 206 1.70 -3.61 14.24
N PHE A 207 1.74 -2.45 14.82
CA PHE A 207 2.10 -1.21 14.14
C PHE A 207 3.61 -0.95 14.27
N ILE A 208 4.27 -0.60 13.17
CA ILE A 208 5.68 -0.20 13.15
C ILE A 208 5.73 1.33 13.11
N PRO A 209 5.99 2.02 14.22
CA PRO A 209 5.97 3.48 14.27
C PRO A 209 7.12 4.14 13.49
N ASP A 210 8.23 3.42 13.33
CA ASP A 210 9.45 3.93 12.71
C ASP A 210 9.44 3.83 11.17
N ILE A 211 8.38 3.23 10.60
CA ILE A 211 8.18 3.16 9.16
C ILE A 211 6.98 4.03 8.79
N ILE A 212 7.21 4.99 7.90
CA ILE A 212 6.18 5.77 7.24
C ILE A 212 6.43 5.69 5.74
N VAL A 213 5.40 5.33 4.98
CA VAL A 213 5.50 5.23 3.53
C VAL A 213 4.79 6.40 2.84
N ILE A 214 5.19 6.71 1.61
CA ILE A 214 4.46 7.67 0.78
C ILE A 214 3.52 6.92 -0.14
N HIS A 215 2.26 7.33 -0.13
CA HIS A 215 1.26 6.90 -1.08
C HIS A 215 1.12 7.97 -2.17
N LEU A 216 1.44 7.59 -3.40
CA LEU A 216 1.34 8.47 -4.56
C LEU A 216 -0.12 8.57 -5.01
N GLU A 217 -0.62 9.77 -5.17
CA GLU A 217 -1.99 10.01 -5.64
C GLU A 217 -2.00 11.02 -6.78
N SER A 218 -2.83 10.80 -7.78
CA SER A 218 -3.13 11.81 -8.81
C SER A 218 -4.08 12.85 -8.27
N TYR A 219 -4.01 14.04 -8.82
CA TYR A 219 -5.04 15.05 -8.61
C TYR A 219 -6.41 14.49 -8.98
N GLY A 220 -7.37 14.61 -8.07
CA GLY A 220 -8.72 14.10 -8.30
C GLY A 220 -8.88 12.59 -8.15
N ALA A 221 -7.90 11.95 -7.53
CA ALA A 221 -7.95 10.53 -7.30
C ALA A 221 -9.30 10.11 -6.69
N GLN A 222 -10.08 9.48 -7.50
CA GLN A 222 -11.10 8.56 -7.04
C GLN A 222 -10.36 7.26 -6.73
N MET A 223 -10.77 6.52 -5.72
CA MET A 223 -10.31 5.15 -5.55
C MET A 223 -10.56 4.45 -6.89
N GLY A 224 -9.46 4.13 -7.59
CA GLY A 224 -9.59 3.87 -9.01
C GLY A 224 -9.69 2.42 -9.33
N ASP A 225 -10.77 2.05 -9.98
CA ASP A 225 -10.91 0.77 -10.67
C ASP A 225 -10.08 0.73 -11.97
N ASN A 226 -8.80 1.17 -11.92
CA ASN A 226 -7.93 1.23 -13.11
C ASN A 226 -7.71 -0.14 -13.77
N TRP A 227 -7.98 -1.21 -13.06
CA TRP A 227 -7.94 -2.57 -13.59
C TRP A 227 -9.00 -2.84 -14.69
N LYS A 228 -10.09 -2.05 -14.76
CA LYS A 228 -11.08 -2.07 -15.86
C LYS A 228 -10.69 -1.17 -17.03
N GLY A 229 -9.64 -0.43 -16.90
CA GLY A 229 -9.19 0.64 -17.79
C GLY A 229 -8.84 1.87 -16.96
N ARG A 230 -7.96 2.74 -17.47
CA ARG A 230 -7.52 3.91 -16.74
C ARG A 230 -8.69 4.86 -16.45
N VAL A 231 -9.05 5.01 -15.18
CA VAL A 231 -10.10 5.93 -14.70
C VAL A 231 -9.54 7.10 -13.90
N THR A 232 -8.34 6.95 -13.34
CA THR A 232 -7.65 8.04 -12.65
C THR A 232 -6.83 8.87 -13.62
N LEU A 233 -6.60 10.14 -13.31
CA LEU A 233 -5.67 10.98 -14.06
C LEU A 233 -4.25 10.41 -13.98
N PRO A 234 -3.43 10.55 -15.03
CA PRO A 234 -2.01 10.21 -14.95
C PRO A 234 -1.33 10.93 -13.79
N PHE A 235 -0.41 10.26 -13.09
CA PHE A 235 0.33 10.86 -11.97
C PHE A 235 1.10 12.11 -12.39
N SER A 236 1.59 12.16 -13.63
CA SER A 236 2.26 13.31 -14.24
C SER A 236 1.36 14.52 -14.50
N TYR A 237 0.06 14.43 -14.26
CA TYR A 237 -0.87 15.53 -14.51
C TYR A 237 -0.62 16.71 -13.55
N LYS A 238 -0.30 17.89 -14.11
CA LYS A 238 0.21 19.03 -13.34
C LYS A 238 -0.84 20.01 -12.84
N LYS A 239 -2.09 19.92 -13.30
CA LYS A 239 -3.17 20.87 -12.92
C LYS A 239 -4.42 20.11 -12.52
N SER A 240 -4.85 20.36 -11.30
CA SER A 240 -6.15 19.91 -10.84
C SER A 240 -7.23 20.91 -11.23
N PRO A 241 -8.37 20.47 -11.80
CA PRO A 241 -9.57 21.30 -11.89
C PRO A 241 -9.97 21.80 -10.49
N VAL A 242 -10.47 23.02 -10.38
CA VAL A 242 -10.89 23.62 -9.08
C VAL A 242 -11.86 22.71 -8.31
N LYS A 243 -12.79 22.08 -9.03
CA LYS A 243 -13.74 21.09 -8.46
C LYS A 243 -13.02 19.92 -7.77
N THR A 244 -11.94 19.46 -8.33
CA THR A 244 -11.11 18.36 -7.77
C THR A 244 -10.37 18.78 -6.52
N GLN A 245 -9.85 20.02 -6.49
CA GLN A 245 -9.22 20.59 -5.28
C GLN A 245 -10.21 20.68 -4.13
N ILE A 246 -11.45 21.12 -4.39
CA ILE A 246 -12.51 21.18 -3.39
C ILE A 246 -12.82 19.79 -2.85
N ILE A 247 -12.99 18.78 -3.70
CA ILE A 247 -13.26 17.39 -3.28
C ILE A 247 -12.12 16.86 -2.42
N MET A 248 -10.87 17.12 -2.80
CA MET A 248 -9.70 16.73 -2.02
C MET A 248 -9.66 17.42 -0.66
N TYR A 249 -9.99 18.71 -0.61
CA TYR A 249 -10.08 19.46 0.65
C TYR A 249 -11.14 18.88 1.59
N ILE A 250 -12.32 18.58 1.06
CA ILE A 250 -13.41 17.94 1.84
C ILE A 250 -12.98 16.58 2.38
N ARG A 251 -12.35 15.73 1.56
CA ARG A 251 -11.83 14.43 1.99
C ARG A 251 -10.76 14.56 3.07
N ARG A 252 -9.85 15.54 2.96
CA ARG A 252 -8.85 15.83 4.00
C ARG A 252 -9.53 16.19 5.32
N LEU A 253 -10.55 17.03 5.27
CA LEU A 253 -11.32 17.43 6.45
C LEU A 253 -12.00 16.21 7.10
N GLN A 254 -12.63 15.35 6.30
CA GLN A 254 -13.25 14.11 6.76
C GLN A 254 -12.21 13.19 7.44
N ASN A 255 -11.05 13.00 6.83
CA ASN A 255 -9.98 12.18 7.39
C ASN A 255 -9.44 12.76 8.70
N MET A 256 -9.26 14.09 8.79
CA MET A 256 -8.85 14.76 10.04
C MET A 256 -9.86 14.54 11.16
N ILE A 257 -11.16 14.67 10.87
CA ILE A 257 -12.24 14.45 11.83
C ILE A 257 -12.23 12.99 12.29
N MET A 258 -12.14 12.05 11.37
CA MET A 258 -12.07 10.61 11.69
C MET A 258 -10.84 10.30 12.56
N HIS A 259 -9.70 10.90 12.25
CA HIS A 259 -8.46 10.75 13.02
C HIS A 259 -8.60 11.30 14.45
N PHE A 260 -9.28 12.44 14.60
CA PHE A 260 -9.53 13.05 15.91
C PHE A 260 -10.42 12.14 16.78
N PHE A 261 -11.55 11.68 16.25
CA PHE A 261 -12.44 10.76 16.96
C PHE A 261 -11.76 9.44 17.29
N TYR A 262 -10.91 8.95 16.40
CA TYR A 262 -10.13 7.77 16.64
C TYR A 262 -9.17 7.91 17.83
N ARG A 263 -8.39 9.01 17.90
CA ARG A 263 -7.51 9.28 19.05
C ARG A 263 -8.27 9.38 20.37
N ILE A 264 -9.50 9.91 20.33
CA ILE A 264 -10.37 9.93 21.51
C ILE A 264 -10.76 8.50 21.90
N ALA A 265 -11.23 7.68 20.96
CA ALA A 265 -11.62 6.31 21.24
C ALA A 265 -10.47 5.45 21.81
N GLN A 266 -9.22 5.69 21.40
CA GLN A 266 -8.06 5.01 21.97
C GLN A 266 -7.81 5.34 23.46
N LYS A 267 -8.20 6.53 23.93
CA LYS A 267 -8.02 6.93 25.32
C LYS A 267 -9.02 6.26 26.29
N PHE A 268 -10.06 5.66 25.75
CA PHE A 268 -11.11 5.00 26.54
C PHE A 268 -11.07 3.46 26.40
N GLN A 269 -10.01 2.93 25.81
CA GLN A 269 -9.64 1.50 25.79
C GLN A 269 -8.44 1.21 26.69
#